data_4cbd35883e306e0196e8366986299997
#
_entry.id   4cbd35883e306e0196e8366986299997
#
_cell.length_a   1.000
_cell.length_b   1.000
_cell.length_c   1.000
_cell.angle_alpha   90.00
_cell.angle_beta   90.00
_cell.angle_gamma   90.00
#
_symmetry.space_group_name_H-M   'P 1'
#
loop_
_entity.id
_entity.type
_entity.pdbx_description
1 polymer ?
#
loop_
_entity_poly.entity_id
_entity_poly.type
_entity_poly.pdbx_seq_one_letter_code
_entity_poly.pdbx_strand_id
1 'polypeptide(L)'
;MGLLVKGKWKDEWYDTTKTGGKFVRSKSQFENQILNQSHAEFAPESNRYHLYVSHACPWAHRTLIFRKIKQLEKHIGLSVVHPLMLEHGWTFEEGHEVK
;
A
#
# COMPACT_ATOMS: atom_id res chain seq x y z
N MET A 1 -9.38 9.27 -4.37
CA MET A 1 -8.02 8.75 -4.55
C MET A 1 -7.10 9.90 -4.95
N GLY A 2 -5.86 9.93 -4.49
CA GLY A 2 -5.03 11.09 -4.73
C GLY A 2 -3.53 10.78 -4.66
N LEU A 3 -2.74 11.83 -4.71
CA LEU A 3 -1.28 11.75 -4.67
C LEU A 3 -0.67 12.96 -3.98
N LEU A 4 0.56 12.82 -3.56
CA LEU A 4 1.35 13.91 -3.02
C LEU A 4 2.20 14.52 -4.15
N VAL A 5 2.08 15.83 -4.32
CA VAL A 5 2.91 16.59 -5.26
C VAL A 5 3.65 17.67 -4.48
N LYS A 6 4.96 17.57 -4.40
CA LYS A 6 5.82 18.50 -3.63
C LYS A 6 5.32 18.66 -2.18
N GLY A 7 4.93 17.54 -1.55
CA GLY A 7 4.44 17.52 -0.18
C GLY A 7 3.00 17.99 0.01
N LYS A 8 2.27 18.29 -1.05
CA LYS A 8 0.87 18.69 -0.98
C LYS A 8 -0.03 17.59 -1.53
N TRP A 9 -1.09 17.27 -0.80
CA TRP A 9 -2.09 16.30 -1.24
C TRP A 9 -2.95 16.87 -2.35
N LYS A 10 -3.16 16.08 -3.42
CA LYS A 10 -4.07 16.40 -4.52
C LYS A 10 -5.01 15.23 -4.75
N ASP A 11 -6.31 15.50 -4.76
CA ASP A 11 -7.32 14.50 -5.07
C ASP A 11 -7.47 14.39 -6.59
N GLU A 12 -6.50 13.72 -7.20
CA GLU A 12 -6.45 13.52 -8.65
C GLU A 12 -6.24 12.04 -8.96
N TRP A 13 -6.76 11.60 -10.08
CA TRP A 13 -6.57 10.27 -10.62
C TRP A 13 -5.90 10.36 -12.00
N TYR A 14 -5.80 9.27 -12.70
CA TYR A 14 -5.21 9.26 -14.03
C TYR A 14 -6.01 10.15 -15.00
N ASP A 15 -5.34 11.07 -15.66
CA ASP A 15 -5.96 11.94 -16.66
C ASP A 15 -5.92 11.25 -18.03
N THR A 16 -7.02 10.62 -18.43
CA THR A 16 -7.13 9.91 -19.69
C THR A 16 -7.28 10.85 -20.90
N THR A 17 -7.59 12.14 -20.68
CA THR A 17 -7.70 13.10 -21.78
C THR A 17 -6.34 13.35 -22.43
N LYS A 18 -5.27 13.34 -21.65
CA LYS A 18 -3.89 13.51 -22.15
C LYS A 18 -3.39 12.31 -22.93
N THR A 19 -4.01 11.16 -22.78
CA THR A 19 -3.61 9.89 -23.41
C THR A 19 -4.58 9.43 -24.50
N GLY A 20 -5.49 10.31 -24.92
CA GLY A 20 -6.50 9.96 -25.93
C GLY A 20 -7.52 8.94 -25.42
N GLY A 21 -7.84 8.98 -24.13
CA GLY A 21 -8.78 8.05 -23.50
C GLY A 21 -8.17 6.75 -23.01
N LYS A 22 -6.87 6.55 -23.18
CA LYS A 22 -6.19 5.33 -22.70
C LYS A 22 -5.80 5.45 -21.25
N PHE A 23 -6.00 4.37 -20.48
CA PHE A 23 -5.49 4.26 -19.13
C PHE A 23 -4.00 3.92 -19.21
N VAL A 24 -3.15 4.89 -18.83
CA VAL A 24 -1.70 4.72 -18.79
C VAL A 24 -1.24 4.76 -17.34
N ARG A 25 -0.66 3.66 -16.89
CA ARG A 25 -0.14 3.55 -15.52
C ARG A 25 1.29 4.08 -15.48
N SER A 26 1.57 4.98 -14.52
CA SER A 26 2.93 5.42 -14.26
C SER A 26 3.78 4.28 -13.72
N LYS A 27 5.10 4.37 -13.96
CA LYS A 27 6.05 3.39 -13.42
C LYS A 27 6.06 3.46 -11.89
N SER A 28 6.15 2.30 -11.25
CA SER A 28 6.31 2.22 -9.80
C SER A 28 7.59 2.93 -9.36
N GLN A 29 7.49 3.80 -8.34
CA GLN A 29 8.62 4.56 -7.81
C GLN A 29 9.23 3.88 -6.57
N PHE A 30 8.42 3.10 -5.83
CA PHE A 30 8.85 2.39 -4.64
C PHE A 30 9.26 0.98 -5.03
N GLU A 31 10.54 0.77 -5.31
CA GLU A 31 11.09 -0.50 -5.77
C GLU A 31 12.05 -1.14 -4.76
N ASN A 32 12.04 -0.64 -3.53
CA ASN A 32 12.87 -1.18 -2.46
C ASN A 32 12.50 -2.63 -2.15
N GLN A 33 13.48 -3.39 -1.75
CA GLN A 33 13.30 -4.80 -1.39
C GLN A 33 13.94 -5.09 -0.03
N ILE A 34 13.34 -6.06 0.67
CA ILE A 34 13.93 -6.59 1.89
C ILE A 34 14.93 -7.68 1.47
N LEU A 35 16.20 -7.47 1.77
CA LEU A 35 17.27 -8.34 1.32
C LEU A 35 18.11 -8.83 2.50
N ASN A 36 18.45 -10.13 2.50
CA ASN A 36 19.34 -10.71 3.49
C ASN A 36 20.79 -10.55 3.05
N GLN A 37 21.28 -9.31 3.05
CA GLN A 37 22.63 -8.94 2.68
C GLN A 37 23.20 -8.00 3.73
N SER A 38 24.53 -8.03 3.91
CA SER A 38 25.21 -7.28 4.98
C SER A 38 25.06 -5.76 4.88
N HIS A 39 24.78 -5.22 3.69
CA HIS A 39 24.61 -3.78 3.47
C HIS A 39 23.20 -3.40 3.00
N ALA A 40 22.20 -4.28 3.21
CA ALA A 40 20.83 -4.00 2.80
C ALA A 40 20.23 -2.89 3.66
N GLU A 41 19.60 -1.90 3.02
CA GLU A 41 18.85 -0.84 3.71
C GLU A 41 17.69 -1.44 4.51
N PHE A 42 17.00 -2.42 3.93
CA PHE A 42 15.89 -3.13 4.56
C PHE A 42 16.24 -4.60 4.74
N ALA A 43 16.74 -4.93 5.93
CA ALA A 43 17.06 -6.30 6.29
C ALA A 43 15.83 -7.03 6.84
N PRO A 44 15.76 -8.37 6.76
CA PRO A 44 14.67 -9.14 7.36
C PRO A 44 14.82 -9.18 8.88
N GLU A 45 14.01 -8.37 9.55
CA GLU A 45 13.99 -8.27 11.01
C GLU A 45 12.56 -8.41 11.53
N SER A 46 12.37 -9.22 12.58
CA SER A 46 11.08 -9.34 13.24
C SER A 46 10.71 -8.04 13.92
N ASN A 47 9.42 -7.65 13.79
CA ASN A 47 8.85 -6.45 14.40
C ASN A 47 9.39 -5.12 13.86
N ARG A 48 10.15 -5.15 12.77
CA ARG A 48 10.61 -3.93 12.11
C ARG A 48 9.59 -3.36 11.14
N TYR A 49 8.79 -4.22 10.50
CA TYR A 49 7.88 -3.84 9.43
C TYR A 49 6.43 -3.94 9.87
N HIS A 50 5.59 -3.07 9.31
CA HIS A 50 4.16 -3.07 9.58
C HIS A 50 3.42 -2.94 8.24
N LEU A 51 2.43 -3.80 8.01
CA LEU A 51 1.65 -3.81 6.78
C LEU A 51 0.33 -3.07 6.99
N TYR A 52 0.06 -2.10 6.12
CA TYR A 52 -1.20 -1.35 6.09
C TYR A 52 -1.96 -1.75 4.84
N VAL A 53 -3.18 -2.22 5.00
CA VAL A 53 -3.99 -2.73 3.89
C VAL A 53 -5.42 -2.23 3.95
N SER A 54 -6.10 -2.28 2.80
CA SER A 54 -7.56 -2.21 2.73
C SER A 54 -8.08 -3.56 2.24
N HIS A 55 -9.14 -4.06 2.86
CA HIS A 55 -9.80 -5.28 2.38
C HIS A 55 -10.48 -5.08 1.02
N ALA A 56 -10.69 -3.82 0.61
CA ALA A 56 -11.22 -3.50 -0.72
C ALA A 56 -10.18 -3.62 -1.83
N CYS A 57 -8.89 -3.75 -1.49
CA CYS A 57 -7.81 -3.76 -2.47
C CYS A 57 -7.40 -5.19 -2.83
N PRO A 58 -7.57 -5.63 -4.09
CA PRO A 58 -7.18 -6.98 -4.50
C PRO A 58 -5.66 -7.21 -4.47
N TRP A 59 -4.87 -6.17 -4.67
CA TRP A 59 -3.40 -6.26 -4.57
C TRP A 59 -2.96 -6.51 -3.12
N ALA A 60 -3.62 -5.84 -2.16
CA ALA A 60 -3.36 -6.05 -0.74
C ALA A 60 -3.77 -7.46 -0.30
N HIS A 61 -4.84 -8.01 -0.86
CA HIS A 61 -5.27 -9.37 -0.57
C HIS A 61 -4.18 -10.38 -0.89
N ARG A 62 -3.50 -10.22 -2.01
CA ARG A 62 -2.38 -11.07 -2.38
C ARG A 62 -1.25 -11.00 -1.35
N THR A 63 -0.94 -9.81 -0.88
CA THR A 63 0.08 -9.60 0.15
C THR A 63 -0.30 -10.28 1.46
N LEU A 64 -1.57 -10.20 1.85
CA LEU A 64 -2.07 -10.88 3.05
C LEU A 64 -1.95 -12.40 2.95
N ILE A 65 -2.23 -12.96 1.79
CA ILE A 65 -2.10 -14.41 1.55
C ILE A 65 -0.64 -14.84 1.76
N PHE A 66 0.31 -14.12 1.20
CA PHE A 66 1.73 -14.43 1.36
C PHE A 66 2.19 -14.26 2.80
N ARG A 67 1.73 -13.24 3.52
CA ARG A 67 2.03 -13.06 4.93
C ARG A 67 1.62 -14.29 5.74
N LYS A 68 0.45 -14.86 5.46
CA LYS A 68 -0.06 -16.03 6.15
C LYS A 68 0.69 -17.31 5.74
N ILE A 69 0.86 -17.54 4.45
CA ILE A 69 1.54 -18.74 3.92
C ILE A 69 2.98 -18.81 4.41
N LYS A 70 3.67 -17.68 4.44
CA LYS A 70 5.07 -17.61 4.88
C LYS A 70 5.20 -17.51 6.39
N GLN A 71 4.11 -17.62 7.15
CA GLN A 71 4.09 -17.57 8.62
C GLN A 71 4.73 -16.31 9.19
N LEU A 72 4.45 -15.16 8.55
CA LEU A 72 5.01 -13.87 8.95
C LEU A 72 4.13 -13.09 9.92
N GLU A 73 3.00 -13.63 10.35
CA GLU A 73 2.03 -12.93 11.20
C GLU A 73 2.62 -12.48 12.54
N LYS A 74 3.59 -13.23 13.07
CA LYS A 74 4.29 -12.88 14.32
C LYS A 74 5.40 -11.84 14.11
N HIS A 75 5.82 -11.62 12.88
CA HIS A 75 6.99 -10.81 12.55
C HIS A 75 6.64 -9.48 11.90
N ILE A 76 5.48 -9.40 11.24
CA ILE A 76 4.99 -8.22 10.52
C ILE A 76 3.59 -7.92 11.02
N GLY A 77 3.43 -6.79 11.71
CA GLY A 77 2.13 -6.34 12.19
C GLY A 77 1.20 -5.95 11.06
N LEU A 78 -0.08 -5.85 11.35
CA LEU A 78 -1.12 -5.56 10.36
C LEU A 78 -2.07 -4.49 10.90
N SER A 79 -2.37 -3.50 10.05
CA SER A 79 -3.46 -2.55 10.29
C SER A 79 -4.32 -2.48 9.03
N VAL A 80 -5.65 -2.45 9.24
CA VAL A 80 -6.62 -2.43 8.15
C VAL A 80 -7.31 -1.07 8.15
N VAL A 81 -7.27 -0.40 7.00
CA VAL A 81 -7.89 0.91 6.82
C VAL A 81 -9.36 0.77 6.39
N HIS A 82 -10.10 1.87 6.48
CA HIS A 82 -11.49 1.90 6.04
C HIS A 82 -11.57 1.51 4.55
N PRO A 83 -12.51 0.64 4.15
CA PRO A 83 -12.54 0.12 2.77
C PRO A 83 -12.97 1.15 1.72
N LEU A 84 -13.68 2.21 2.12
CA LEU A 84 -14.14 3.23 1.20
C LEU A 84 -13.06 4.27 0.96
N MET A 85 -12.63 4.40 -0.29
CA MET A 85 -11.63 5.37 -0.71
C MET A 85 -12.32 6.64 -1.21
N LEU A 86 -12.14 7.75 -0.49
CA LEU A 86 -12.68 9.06 -0.82
C LEU A 86 -11.55 10.04 -1.17
N GLU A 87 -11.78 11.35 -1.00
CA GLU A 87 -10.83 12.38 -1.40
C GLU A 87 -9.44 12.27 -0.75
N HIS A 88 -9.36 11.77 0.48
CA HIS A 88 -8.09 11.57 1.18
C HIS A 88 -7.51 10.17 1.01
N GLY A 89 -8.00 9.39 0.05
CA GLY A 89 -7.60 8.00 -0.13
C GLY A 89 -8.20 7.11 0.94
N TRP A 90 -7.49 6.07 1.32
CA TRP A 90 -7.89 5.22 2.43
C TRP A 90 -7.46 5.84 3.76
N THR A 91 -8.36 5.81 4.73
CA THR A 91 -8.17 6.42 6.05
C THR A 91 -8.43 5.41 7.16
N PHE A 92 -8.17 5.82 8.41
CA PHE A 92 -8.51 5.04 9.59
C PHE A 92 -9.82 5.49 10.24
N GLU A 93 -10.73 6.06 9.46
CA GLU A 93 -12.07 6.39 9.98
C GLU A 93 -12.76 5.13 10.49
N GLU A 94 -13.58 5.28 11.54
CA GLU A 94 -14.24 4.15 12.19
C GLU A 94 -15.14 3.39 11.21
N GLY A 95 -15.10 2.06 11.31
CA GLY A 95 -15.89 1.16 10.50
C GLY A 95 -15.63 -0.29 10.88
N HIS A 96 -16.45 -1.20 10.37
CA HIS A 96 -16.35 -2.62 10.73
C HIS A 96 -15.01 -3.26 10.41
N GLU A 97 -14.32 -2.77 9.39
CA GLU A 97 -13.11 -3.39 8.88
C GLU A 97 -11.83 -2.65 9.27
N VAL A 98 -11.95 -1.58 10.04
CA VAL A 98 -10.78 -0.84 10.53
C VAL A 98 -10.21 -1.54 11.77
N LYS A 99 -8.93 -1.89 11.70
CA LYS A 99 -8.25 -2.62 12.76
C LYS A 99 -6.84 -2.10 12.99
#